data_9084ad7fe615f89e5784676d007711f7
#
_entry.id   9084ad7fe615f89e5784676d007711f7
#
_cell.length_a   1.000
_cell.length_b   1.000
_cell.length_c   1.000
_cell.angle_alpha   90.00
_cell.angle_beta   90.00
_cell.angle_gamma   90.00
#
_symmetry.space_group_name_H-M   'P 1'
#
loop_
_entity.id
_entity.type
_entity.pdbx_description
1 polymer ?
#
loop_
_entity_poly.entity_id
_entity_poly.type
_entity_poly.pdbx_seq_one_letter_code
_entity_poly.pdbx_strand_id
1 'polypeptide(L)'
;MLNGKLINARRGLALVPPQKQILKRTYIKAAYNLAKKIMPRISNTEAAALNAGTVGFDGSIFNGNPTLKQLIEKYDIALSNEEEKFMNNQVEKLCGMLKDYDIVRNRDMPENVWAYLKNERFFGMIIPTKYGGLGFSAHGHSQVVTKIASRSGSAAVTVMVPNSLGPGELLMRYGTEEQKDYYLPKLAIGEIIPCFGLTGAASGSDAASMRDSGVVEIQGGVLGVRASFKKRYITLAPIAGVVGLAFQVKDPNLLLKGVGSEGITIALLKKGHPGLRIGDRHDPLSGSFM
;
A
#
# COMPACT_ATOMS: atom_id res chain seq x y z
N MET A 1 -37.92 3.42 72.23
CA MET A 1 -39.24 3.82 71.72
C MET A 1 -39.04 4.53 70.38
N LEU A 2 -39.78 4.11 69.42
CA LEU A 2 -40.16 4.67 68.13
C LEU A 2 -39.65 3.85 66.93
N ASN A 3 -40.62 3.13 66.41
CA ASN A 3 -40.71 2.41 65.18
C ASN A 3 -40.59 3.36 63.96
N GLY A 4 -39.73 3.00 62.99
CA GLY A 4 -39.70 3.59 61.66
C GLY A 4 -39.91 2.54 60.62
N LYS A 5 -41.07 2.56 59.94
CA LYS A 5 -41.52 1.64 58.92
C LYS A 5 -40.63 1.67 57.69
N LEU A 6 -40.07 0.52 57.27
CA LEU A 6 -39.51 0.27 55.97
C LEU A 6 -40.65 0.23 54.93
N ILE A 7 -40.68 1.18 54.02
CA ILE A 7 -41.54 1.15 52.83
C ILE A 7 -40.82 0.39 51.74
N ASN A 8 -41.25 -0.85 51.49
CA ASN A 8 -40.87 -1.67 50.34
C ASN A 8 -41.53 -1.14 49.08
N ALA A 9 -40.82 -0.34 48.28
CA ALA A 9 -41.23 -0.03 46.92
C ALA A 9 -40.68 -1.11 45.96
N ARG A 10 -41.37 -2.22 45.84
CA ARG A 10 -41.20 -3.11 44.70
C ARG A 10 -41.77 -2.42 43.47
N ARG A 11 -40.93 -1.74 42.66
CA ARG A 11 -41.27 -1.40 41.30
C ARG A 11 -41.32 -2.66 40.49
N GLY A 12 -42.53 -3.08 40.07
CA GLY A 12 -42.75 -4.18 39.19
C GLY A 12 -42.07 -3.98 37.84
N LEU A 13 -41.02 -4.76 37.59
CA LEU A 13 -40.54 -4.97 36.23
C LEU A 13 -41.69 -5.62 35.46
N ALA A 14 -42.33 -4.86 34.57
CA ALA A 14 -43.29 -5.41 33.62
C ALA A 14 -42.52 -6.38 32.72
N LEU A 15 -42.71 -7.69 32.98
CA LEU A 15 -42.19 -8.73 32.13
C LEU A 15 -42.87 -8.59 30.75
N VAL A 16 -42.10 -8.22 29.74
CA VAL A 16 -42.56 -8.24 28.34
C VAL A 16 -42.96 -9.65 28.02
N PRO A 17 -44.21 -9.89 27.55
CA PRO A 17 -44.71 -11.23 27.32
C PRO A 17 -43.80 -12.01 26.35
N PRO A 18 -43.53 -13.30 26.60
CA PRO A 18 -42.54 -14.11 25.88
C PRO A 18 -42.76 -14.15 24.36
N GLN A 19 -43.96 -13.99 23.89
CA GLN A 19 -44.25 -13.92 22.44
C GLN A 19 -43.62 -12.71 21.74
N LYS A 20 -43.55 -11.53 22.38
CA LYS A 20 -42.87 -10.35 21.77
C LYS A 20 -41.37 -10.50 21.70
N GLN A 21 -40.76 -11.24 22.64
CA GLN A 21 -39.34 -11.55 22.59
C GLN A 21 -38.96 -12.57 21.52
N ILE A 22 -39.84 -13.58 21.30
CA ILE A 22 -39.64 -14.61 20.26
C ILE A 22 -39.75 -13.97 18.88
N LEU A 23 -40.77 -13.13 18.64
CA LEU A 23 -40.92 -12.41 17.39
C LEU A 23 -39.74 -11.51 17.05
N LYS A 24 -39.24 -10.70 17.99
CA LYS A 24 -38.05 -9.87 17.78
C LYS A 24 -36.85 -10.71 17.43
N ARG A 25 -36.58 -11.84 18.12
CA ARG A 25 -35.48 -12.76 17.79
C ARG A 25 -35.63 -13.37 16.39
N THR A 26 -36.82 -13.69 15.95
CA THR A 26 -37.08 -14.31 14.65
C THR A 26 -36.81 -13.31 13.50
N TYR A 27 -37.26 -12.05 13.65
CA TYR A 27 -37.01 -11.02 12.64
C TYR A 27 -35.53 -10.65 12.56
N ILE A 28 -34.83 -10.54 13.70
CA ILE A 28 -33.37 -10.27 13.74
C ILE A 28 -32.62 -11.43 13.08
N LYS A 29 -32.99 -12.68 13.37
CA LYS A 29 -32.37 -13.85 12.74
C LYS A 29 -32.63 -13.92 11.23
N ALA A 30 -33.83 -13.60 10.78
CA ALA A 30 -34.15 -13.55 9.36
C ALA A 30 -33.35 -12.42 8.65
N ALA A 31 -33.31 -11.22 9.23
CA ALA A 31 -32.54 -10.09 8.72
C ALA A 31 -31.04 -10.42 8.69
N TYR A 32 -30.52 -11.04 9.75
CA TYR A 32 -29.11 -11.49 9.79
C TYR A 32 -28.80 -12.51 8.70
N ASN A 33 -29.66 -13.51 8.51
CA ASN A 33 -29.47 -14.52 7.49
C ASN A 33 -29.57 -13.95 6.06
N LEU A 34 -30.44 -12.96 5.86
CA LEU A 34 -30.52 -12.23 4.59
C LEU A 34 -29.25 -11.40 4.36
N ALA A 35 -28.84 -10.63 5.33
CA ALA A 35 -27.59 -9.84 5.27
C ALA A 35 -26.38 -10.74 4.96
N LYS A 36 -26.25 -11.88 5.64
CA LYS A 36 -25.17 -12.84 5.40
C LYS A 36 -25.14 -13.41 3.97
N LYS A 37 -26.30 -13.48 3.30
CA LYS A 37 -26.36 -13.92 1.90
C LYS A 37 -26.00 -12.83 0.89
N ILE A 38 -26.25 -11.57 1.25
CA ILE A 38 -26.08 -10.42 0.37
C ILE A 38 -24.67 -9.81 0.55
N MET A 39 -24.08 -9.92 1.75
CA MET A 39 -22.75 -9.40 2.03
C MET A 39 -21.70 -10.12 1.19
N PRO A 40 -20.81 -9.38 0.53
CA PRO A 40 -19.67 -9.96 -0.15
C PRO A 40 -18.80 -10.73 0.85
N ARG A 41 -18.08 -11.73 0.37
CA ARG A 41 -17.12 -12.46 1.20
C ARG A 41 -16.00 -11.51 1.58
N ILE A 42 -15.80 -11.30 2.87
CA ILE A 42 -14.67 -10.53 3.38
C ILE A 42 -13.39 -11.38 3.33
N SER A 43 -12.28 -10.74 2.96
CA SER A 43 -10.96 -11.36 2.97
C SER A 43 -10.50 -11.64 4.42
N ASN A 44 -9.50 -12.49 4.57
CA ASN A 44 -8.88 -12.74 5.88
C ASN A 44 -8.31 -11.46 6.51
N THR A 45 -7.78 -10.55 5.71
CA THR A 45 -7.26 -9.25 6.15
C THR A 45 -8.38 -8.34 6.67
N GLU A 46 -9.49 -8.25 5.94
CA GLU A 46 -10.67 -7.49 6.39
C GLU A 46 -11.28 -8.09 7.65
N ALA A 47 -11.36 -9.43 7.72
CA ALA A 47 -11.83 -10.12 8.92
C ALA A 47 -10.94 -9.84 10.13
N ALA A 48 -9.61 -9.84 9.94
CA ALA A 48 -8.65 -9.50 10.99
C ALA A 48 -8.82 -8.05 11.46
N ALA A 49 -9.00 -7.11 10.56
CA ALA A 49 -9.25 -5.69 10.87
C ALA A 49 -10.56 -5.50 11.64
N LEU A 50 -11.64 -6.14 11.21
CA LEU A 50 -12.94 -6.07 11.89
C LEU A 50 -12.89 -6.72 13.28
N ASN A 51 -12.20 -7.84 13.41
CA ASN A 51 -12.06 -8.57 14.68
C ASN A 51 -11.15 -7.84 15.69
N ALA A 52 -10.24 -7.01 15.22
CA ALA A 52 -9.40 -6.17 16.10
C ALA A 52 -10.24 -5.21 16.94
N GLY A 53 -11.42 -4.81 16.44
CA GLY A 53 -12.39 -3.99 17.18
C GLY A 53 -11.89 -2.59 17.55
N THR A 54 -10.71 -2.20 17.04
CA THR A 54 -10.09 -0.91 17.31
C THR A 54 -10.09 -0.06 16.04
N VAL A 55 -10.50 1.18 16.19
CA VAL A 55 -10.40 2.20 15.13
C VAL A 55 -9.46 3.28 15.63
N GLY A 56 -8.51 3.69 14.81
CA GLY A 56 -7.56 4.74 15.15
C GLY A 56 -8.19 6.13 15.16
N PHE A 57 -7.36 7.15 15.00
CA PHE A 57 -7.79 8.54 14.95
C PHE A 57 -8.74 8.83 13.77
N ASP A 58 -8.61 8.07 12.69
CA ASP A 58 -9.50 8.11 11.52
C ASP A 58 -10.97 7.96 11.91
N GLY A 59 -11.31 7.13 12.90
CA GLY A 59 -12.67 7.00 13.42
C GLY A 59 -13.21 8.32 13.96
N SER A 60 -12.37 9.12 14.63
CA SER A 60 -12.74 10.45 15.11
C SER A 60 -12.95 11.43 13.95
N ILE A 61 -12.14 11.34 12.88
CA ILE A 61 -12.28 12.14 11.67
C ILE A 61 -13.60 11.80 10.97
N PHE A 62 -13.88 10.53 10.72
CA PHE A 62 -15.13 10.09 10.09
C PHE A 62 -16.39 10.43 10.88
N ASN A 63 -16.30 10.45 12.21
CA ASN A 63 -17.40 10.87 13.08
C ASN A 63 -17.54 12.40 13.15
N GLY A 64 -16.68 13.17 12.50
CA GLY A 64 -16.72 14.64 12.50
C GLY A 64 -16.32 15.28 13.80
N ASN A 65 -15.67 14.55 14.71
CA ASN A 65 -15.30 15.03 16.04
C ASN A 65 -13.84 14.76 16.42
N PRO A 66 -12.86 15.08 15.53
CA PRO A 66 -11.45 14.95 15.85
C PRO A 66 -11.00 16.03 16.81
N THR A 67 -10.12 15.70 17.76
CA THR A 67 -9.46 16.68 18.61
C THR A 67 -7.95 16.63 18.43
N LEU A 68 -7.30 17.81 18.40
CA LEU A 68 -5.85 17.90 18.32
C LEU A 68 -5.16 17.19 19.50
N LYS A 69 -5.79 17.23 20.67
CA LYS A 69 -5.32 16.53 21.87
C LYS A 69 -5.19 15.03 21.62
N GLN A 70 -6.21 14.38 21.03
CA GLN A 70 -6.16 12.95 20.70
C GLN A 70 -5.04 12.60 19.70
N LEU A 71 -4.78 13.51 18.76
CA LEU A 71 -3.70 13.32 17.80
C LEU A 71 -2.32 13.35 18.50
N ILE A 72 -2.07 14.39 19.30
CA ILE A 72 -0.78 14.61 19.98
C ILE A 72 -0.51 13.52 21.03
N GLU A 73 -1.52 13.09 21.78
CA GLU A 73 -1.35 12.09 22.84
C GLU A 73 -1.16 10.65 22.30
N LYS A 74 -1.65 10.34 21.10
CA LYS A 74 -1.63 8.98 20.57
C LYS A 74 -0.50 8.71 19.59
N TYR A 75 0.05 9.73 18.96
CA TYR A 75 1.00 9.56 17.88
C TYR A 75 2.28 10.34 18.18
N ASP A 76 3.40 9.65 18.12
CA ASP A 76 4.71 10.31 18.10
C ASP A 76 4.93 10.87 16.69
N ILE A 77 4.97 12.19 16.61
CA ILE A 77 5.17 12.94 15.36
C ILE A 77 6.60 13.49 15.23
N ALA A 78 7.48 13.14 16.13
CA ALA A 78 8.87 13.57 16.07
C ALA A 78 9.64 12.79 14.99
N LEU A 79 10.50 13.49 14.26
CA LEU A 79 11.50 12.87 13.40
C LEU A 79 12.69 12.40 14.25
N SER A 80 13.38 11.36 13.81
CA SER A 80 14.68 11.01 14.37
C SER A 80 15.73 12.09 14.01
N ASN A 81 16.83 12.12 14.73
CA ASN A 81 17.93 13.06 14.44
C ASN A 81 18.47 12.89 13.01
N GLU A 82 18.49 11.67 12.51
CA GLU A 82 18.95 11.35 11.15
C GLU A 82 17.95 11.87 10.12
N GLU A 83 16.65 11.69 10.36
CA GLU A 83 15.59 12.20 9.50
C GLU A 83 15.55 13.72 9.47
N GLU A 84 15.73 14.39 10.62
CA GLU A 84 15.82 15.85 10.68
C GLU A 84 17.05 16.39 9.92
N LYS A 85 18.22 15.76 10.09
CA LYS A 85 19.42 16.13 9.35
C LYS A 85 19.21 15.98 7.85
N PHE A 86 18.60 14.89 7.42
CA PHE A 86 18.29 14.65 6.01
C PHE A 86 17.33 15.70 5.46
N MET A 87 16.29 16.03 6.20
CA MET A 87 15.33 17.09 5.84
C MET A 87 16.01 18.45 5.67
N ASN A 88 16.85 18.82 6.63
CA ASN A 88 17.46 20.15 6.68
C ASN A 88 18.66 20.31 5.73
N ASN A 89 19.24 19.21 5.23
CA ASN A 89 20.38 19.26 4.33
C ASN A 89 20.03 18.71 2.94
N GLN A 90 19.82 17.40 2.82
CA GLN A 90 19.64 16.74 1.52
C GLN A 90 18.35 17.18 0.82
N VAL A 91 17.26 17.25 1.56
CA VAL A 91 15.97 17.64 0.98
C VAL A 91 15.96 19.12 0.61
N GLU A 92 16.51 20.00 1.44
CA GLU A 92 16.63 21.42 1.12
C GLU A 92 17.48 21.64 -0.15
N LYS A 93 18.61 20.96 -0.25
CA LYS A 93 19.48 21.05 -1.42
C LYS A 93 18.76 20.54 -2.66
N LEU A 94 18.06 19.39 -2.58
CA LEU A 94 17.24 18.89 -3.67
C LEU A 94 16.20 19.93 -4.10
N CYS A 95 15.44 20.49 -3.17
CA CYS A 95 14.44 21.51 -3.44
C CYS A 95 15.02 22.73 -4.17
N GLY A 96 16.25 23.13 -3.83
CA GLY A 96 16.97 24.19 -4.53
C GLY A 96 17.38 23.85 -5.97
N MET A 97 17.56 22.57 -6.29
CA MET A 97 17.90 22.09 -7.65
C MET A 97 16.66 21.95 -8.55
N LEU A 98 15.46 21.79 -7.98
CA LEU A 98 14.25 21.51 -8.72
C LEU A 98 13.67 22.79 -9.37
N LYS A 99 13.57 22.77 -10.70
CA LYS A 99 12.89 23.77 -11.51
C LYS A 99 11.70 23.08 -12.17
N ASP A 100 10.55 23.09 -11.50
CA ASP A 100 9.38 22.30 -11.89
C ASP A 100 8.88 22.61 -13.30
N TYR A 101 8.89 23.88 -13.71
CA TYR A 101 8.53 24.26 -15.07
C TYR A 101 9.37 23.55 -16.13
N ASP A 102 10.70 23.50 -15.93
CA ASP A 102 11.61 22.84 -16.88
C ASP A 102 11.40 21.32 -16.86
N ILE A 103 11.19 20.72 -15.68
CA ILE A 103 10.91 19.28 -15.50
C ILE A 103 9.64 18.88 -16.26
N VAL A 104 8.56 19.63 -16.06
CA VAL A 104 7.28 19.37 -16.74
C VAL A 104 7.41 19.53 -18.24
N ARG A 105 8.05 20.61 -18.71
CA ARG A 105 8.24 20.89 -20.13
C ARG A 105 9.09 19.84 -20.84
N ASN A 106 10.19 19.44 -20.21
CA ASN A 106 11.12 18.45 -20.77
C ASN A 106 10.65 17.01 -20.52
N ARG A 107 9.62 16.82 -19.69
CA ARG A 107 9.13 15.50 -19.24
C ARG A 107 10.22 14.63 -18.65
N ASP A 108 11.20 15.26 -18.03
CA ASP A 108 12.30 14.58 -17.33
C ASP A 108 13.00 15.53 -16.36
N MET A 109 13.65 14.95 -15.36
CA MET A 109 14.54 15.69 -14.47
C MET A 109 15.93 15.81 -15.10
N PRO A 110 16.65 16.93 -14.85
CA PRO A 110 18.03 17.07 -15.27
C PRO A 110 18.95 15.97 -14.72
N GLU A 111 20.00 15.62 -15.42
CA GLU A 111 20.92 14.54 -15.06
C GLU A 111 21.56 14.75 -13.67
N ASN A 112 21.89 15.98 -13.32
CA ASN A 112 22.44 16.32 -12.01
C ASN A 112 21.43 16.08 -10.87
N VAL A 113 20.11 16.23 -11.12
CA VAL A 113 19.06 15.90 -10.15
C VAL A 113 18.95 14.38 -9.99
N TRP A 114 18.96 13.64 -11.09
CA TRP A 114 18.99 12.17 -11.05
C TRP A 114 20.20 11.65 -10.29
N ALA A 115 21.39 12.17 -10.58
CA ALA A 115 22.62 11.79 -9.88
C ALA A 115 22.51 12.09 -8.38
N TYR A 116 21.98 13.25 -8.02
CA TYR A 116 21.82 13.64 -6.63
C TYR A 116 20.84 12.72 -5.88
N LEU A 117 19.67 12.43 -6.47
CA LEU A 117 18.69 11.51 -5.89
C LEU A 117 19.28 10.12 -5.59
N LYS A 118 20.10 9.60 -6.50
CA LYS A 118 20.78 8.30 -6.34
C LYS A 118 21.88 8.37 -5.28
N ASN A 119 22.77 9.35 -5.36
CA ASN A 119 23.91 9.49 -4.45
C ASN A 119 23.44 9.68 -3.00
N GLU A 120 22.40 10.46 -2.78
CA GLU A 120 21.84 10.72 -1.45
C GLU A 120 20.79 9.68 -1.03
N ARG A 121 20.57 8.61 -1.83
CA ARG A 121 19.73 7.47 -1.49
C ARG A 121 18.24 7.79 -1.28
N PHE A 122 17.70 8.77 -2.00
CA PHE A 122 16.28 9.10 -1.95
C PHE A 122 15.37 7.93 -2.36
N PHE A 123 15.88 6.98 -3.15
CA PHE A 123 15.14 5.77 -3.55
C PHE A 123 15.15 4.66 -2.49
N GLY A 124 16.02 4.78 -1.49
CA GLY A 124 16.22 3.78 -0.44
C GLY A 124 15.83 4.26 0.95
N MET A 125 14.96 5.26 1.08
CA MET A 125 14.61 5.81 2.39
C MET A 125 14.07 4.77 3.36
N ILE A 126 13.12 3.93 2.93
CA ILE A 126 12.53 2.89 3.78
C ILE A 126 13.35 1.59 3.84
N ILE A 127 14.33 1.42 2.95
CA ILE A 127 15.15 0.20 2.92
C ILE A 127 16.09 0.22 4.13
N PRO A 128 16.18 -0.90 4.88
CA PRO A 128 17.05 -0.98 6.04
C PRO A 128 18.52 -0.69 5.74
N THR A 129 19.21 -0.14 6.71
CA THR A 129 20.65 0.21 6.59
C THR A 129 21.54 -0.99 6.27
N LYS A 130 21.16 -2.21 6.72
CA LYS A 130 21.89 -3.44 6.36
C LYS A 130 21.93 -3.73 4.86
N TYR A 131 20.99 -3.18 4.09
CA TYR A 131 20.97 -3.25 2.62
C TYR A 131 21.41 -1.95 1.96
N GLY A 132 21.99 -1.04 2.71
CA GLY A 132 22.50 0.24 2.21
C GLY A 132 21.44 1.34 2.05
N GLY A 133 20.21 1.14 2.54
CA GLY A 133 19.19 2.17 2.62
C GLY A 133 19.35 3.11 3.82
N LEU A 134 18.39 4.01 4.03
CA LEU A 134 18.40 4.97 5.12
C LEU A 134 17.65 4.47 6.36
N GLY A 135 16.76 3.49 6.22
CA GLY A 135 15.97 2.92 7.32
C GLY A 135 15.01 3.90 7.99
N PHE A 136 14.55 4.91 7.25
CA PHE A 136 13.63 5.94 7.76
C PHE A 136 12.26 5.38 8.12
N SER A 137 11.62 6.04 9.05
CA SER A 137 10.24 5.77 9.43
C SER A 137 9.27 6.17 8.31
N ALA A 138 8.05 5.64 8.37
CA ALA A 138 6.98 6.06 7.46
C ALA A 138 6.67 7.56 7.60
N HIS A 139 6.83 8.11 8.82
CA HIS A 139 6.66 9.54 9.06
C HIS A 139 7.77 10.35 8.39
N GLY A 140 9.03 9.98 8.57
CA GLY A 140 10.19 10.62 7.92
C GLY A 140 10.04 10.60 6.39
N HIS A 141 9.72 9.44 5.81
CA HIS A 141 9.42 9.34 4.38
C HIS A 141 8.31 10.30 3.94
N SER A 142 7.19 10.35 4.68
CA SER A 142 6.07 11.24 4.38
C SER A 142 6.47 12.72 4.41
N GLN A 143 7.25 13.14 5.40
CA GLN A 143 7.74 14.51 5.51
C GLN A 143 8.66 14.89 4.34
N VAL A 144 9.58 14.00 3.96
CA VAL A 144 10.45 14.21 2.80
C VAL A 144 9.64 14.38 1.52
N VAL A 145 8.71 13.48 1.25
CA VAL A 145 7.85 13.56 0.05
C VAL A 145 7.01 14.83 0.05
N THR A 146 6.43 15.21 1.20
CA THR A 146 5.65 16.45 1.34
C THR A 146 6.49 17.68 0.99
N LYS A 147 7.73 17.76 1.48
CA LYS A 147 8.63 18.86 1.20
C LYS A 147 9.00 18.92 -0.30
N ILE A 148 9.35 17.80 -0.91
CA ILE A 148 9.65 17.73 -2.34
C ILE A 148 8.42 18.12 -3.17
N ALA A 149 7.22 17.66 -2.81
CA ALA A 149 5.97 17.97 -3.48
C ALA A 149 5.64 19.47 -3.49
N SER A 150 6.10 20.21 -2.48
CA SER A 150 5.95 21.67 -2.46
C SER A 150 6.77 22.38 -3.54
N ARG A 151 7.72 21.68 -4.18
CA ARG A 151 8.59 22.22 -5.24
C ARG A 151 8.32 21.59 -6.60
N SER A 152 8.13 20.25 -6.64
CA SER A 152 7.87 19.52 -7.89
C SER A 152 7.08 18.25 -7.60
N GLY A 153 5.88 18.17 -8.19
CA GLY A 153 5.05 16.97 -8.12
C GLY A 153 5.70 15.77 -8.80
N SER A 154 6.35 15.98 -9.96
CA SER A 154 7.05 14.92 -10.69
C SER A 154 8.21 14.33 -9.88
N ALA A 155 9.04 15.18 -9.25
CA ALA A 155 10.12 14.72 -8.41
C ALA A 155 9.61 13.98 -7.15
N ALA A 156 8.55 14.49 -6.51
CA ALA A 156 7.95 13.87 -5.35
C ALA A 156 7.44 12.46 -5.66
N VAL A 157 6.70 12.27 -6.74
CA VAL A 157 6.19 10.96 -7.14
C VAL A 157 7.31 10.01 -7.51
N THR A 158 8.37 10.51 -8.18
CA THR A 158 9.53 9.72 -8.52
C THR A 158 10.25 9.15 -7.28
N VAL A 159 10.32 9.93 -6.20
CA VAL A 159 10.89 9.49 -4.92
C VAL A 159 9.90 8.62 -4.13
N MET A 160 8.62 8.96 -4.15
CA MET A 160 7.58 8.28 -3.38
C MET A 160 7.39 6.83 -3.81
N VAL A 161 7.30 6.57 -5.12
CA VAL A 161 6.92 5.23 -5.62
C VAL A 161 7.91 4.14 -5.22
N PRO A 162 9.24 4.29 -5.34
CA PRO A 162 10.20 3.29 -4.86
C PRO A 162 10.11 3.02 -3.36
N ASN A 163 9.72 4.02 -2.59
CA ASN A 163 9.68 3.95 -1.13
C ASN A 163 8.31 3.55 -0.54
N SER A 164 7.27 3.39 -1.35
CA SER A 164 5.93 3.06 -0.84
C SER A 164 5.22 1.98 -1.65
N LEU A 165 5.08 2.18 -2.95
CA LEU A 165 4.28 1.32 -3.84
C LEU A 165 5.15 0.43 -4.73
N GLY A 166 6.46 0.46 -4.56
CA GLY A 166 7.37 -0.37 -5.33
C GLY A 166 7.55 -1.77 -4.75
N PRO A 167 8.23 -2.67 -5.48
CA PRO A 167 8.57 -4.00 -4.98
C PRO A 167 9.41 -4.01 -3.71
N GLY A 168 10.08 -2.92 -3.35
CA GLY A 168 11.00 -2.85 -2.21
C GLY A 168 10.37 -3.29 -0.89
N GLU A 169 9.20 -2.75 -0.52
CA GLU A 169 8.51 -3.14 0.71
C GLU A 169 8.04 -4.60 0.66
N LEU A 170 7.52 -5.05 -0.48
CA LEU A 170 7.08 -6.44 -0.63
C LEU A 170 8.26 -7.41 -0.55
N LEU A 171 9.40 -7.07 -1.13
CA LEU A 171 10.63 -7.85 -0.99
C LEU A 171 11.10 -7.93 0.47
N MET A 172 11.11 -6.82 1.21
CA MET A 172 11.48 -6.83 2.62
C MET A 172 10.60 -7.76 3.45
N ARG A 173 9.30 -7.83 3.16
CA ARG A 173 8.34 -8.63 3.92
C ARG A 173 8.27 -10.09 3.47
N TYR A 174 8.29 -10.34 2.18
CA TYR A 174 7.92 -11.64 1.57
C TYR A 174 8.98 -12.22 0.66
N GLY A 175 10.02 -11.47 0.32
CA GLY A 175 11.11 -11.95 -0.53
C GLY A 175 11.93 -13.04 0.15
N THR A 176 12.50 -13.96 -0.63
CA THR A 176 13.54 -14.87 -0.13
C THR A 176 14.79 -14.07 0.21
N GLU A 177 15.70 -14.64 1.00
CA GLU A 177 16.94 -13.94 1.35
C GLU A 177 17.77 -13.64 0.09
N GLU A 178 17.83 -14.57 -0.87
CA GLU A 178 18.51 -14.33 -2.16
C GLU A 178 17.89 -13.16 -2.93
N GLN A 179 16.56 -13.04 -2.92
CA GLN A 179 15.88 -11.92 -3.57
C GLN A 179 16.19 -10.60 -2.85
N LYS A 180 16.17 -10.60 -1.52
CA LYS A 180 16.49 -9.42 -0.71
C LYS A 180 17.93 -8.97 -0.96
N ASP A 181 18.88 -9.88 -0.87
CA ASP A 181 20.30 -9.60 -1.04
C ASP A 181 20.64 -9.12 -2.45
N TYR A 182 19.90 -9.59 -3.46
CA TYR A 182 20.10 -9.16 -4.84
C TYR A 182 19.46 -7.80 -5.15
N TYR A 183 18.19 -7.60 -4.74
CA TYR A 183 17.43 -6.42 -5.16
C TYR A 183 17.57 -5.24 -4.21
N LEU A 184 17.49 -5.44 -2.88
CA LEU A 184 17.40 -4.32 -1.95
C LEU A 184 18.61 -3.38 -1.98
N PRO A 185 19.86 -3.85 -2.08
CA PRO A 185 21.00 -2.93 -2.22
C PRO A 185 20.94 -2.08 -3.49
N LYS A 186 20.52 -2.68 -4.62
CA LYS A 186 20.41 -1.98 -5.91
C LYS A 186 19.27 -0.97 -5.94
N LEU A 187 18.15 -1.30 -5.28
CA LEU A 187 17.04 -0.37 -5.08
C LEU A 187 17.44 0.80 -4.18
N ALA A 188 18.18 0.53 -3.10
CA ALA A 188 18.60 1.55 -2.14
C ALA A 188 19.43 2.66 -2.77
N ILE A 189 20.35 2.30 -3.67
CA ILE A 189 21.22 3.27 -4.37
C ILE A 189 20.63 3.77 -5.70
N GLY A 190 19.42 3.31 -6.08
CA GLY A 190 18.79 3.70 -7.33
C GLY A 190 19.50 3.16 -8.59
N GLU A 191 20.30 2.09 -8.48
CA GLU A 191 20.82 1.33 -9.63
C GLU A 191 19.65 0.71 -10.40
N ILE A 192 18.68 0.13 -9.65
CA ILE A 192 17.42 -0.35 -10.18
C ILE A 192 16.30 0.52 -9.60
N ILE A 193 15.50 1.13 -10.45
CA ILE A 193 14.27 1.84 -10.07
C ILE A 193 13.10 0.88 -10.28
N PRO A 194 12.27 0.65 -9.27
CA PRO A 194 11.13 -0.24 -9.39
C PRO A 194 9.87 0.49 -9.87
N CYS A 195 8.95 -0.25 -10.48
CA CYS A 195 7.57 0.17 -10.60
C CYS A 195 6.62 -0.96 -10.19
N PHE A 196 5.35 -0.63 -9.94
CA PHE A 196 4.36 -1.60 -9.49
C PHE A 196 3.18 -1.71 -10.47
N GLY A 197 3.19 -2.75 -11.28
CA GLY A 197 2.16 -3.05 -12.26
C GLY A 197 0.91 -3.68 -11.62
N LEU A 198 0.15 -2.89 -10.87
CA LEU A 198 -1.07 -3.33 -10.18
C LEU A 198 -2.32 -2.96 -10.99
N THR A 199 -2.53 -1.68 -11.26
CA THR A 199 -3.73 -1.14 -11.89
C THR A 199 -3.91 -1.66 -13.31
N GLY A 200 -5.09 -2.18 -13.61
CA GLY A 200 -5.49 -2.63 -14.93
C GLY A 200 -6.62 -1.80 -15.52
N ALA A 201 -7.03 -2.12 -16.75
CA ALA A 201 -8.12 -1.41 -17.43
C ALA A 201 -9.49 -1.58 -16.73
N ALA A 202 -9.68 -2.69 -16.01
CA ALA A 202 -10.92 -3.06 -15.35
C ALA A 202 -10.82 -3.11 -13.81
N SER A 203 -9.66 -2.78 -13.25
CA SER A 203 -9.40 -2.82 -11.80
C SER A 203 -8.55 -1.63 -11.39
N GLY A 204 -9.16 -0.71 -10.66
CA GLY A 204 -8.51 0.44 -10.02
C GLY A 204 -8.57 0.28 -8.51
N SER A 205 -9.49 0.99 -7.85
CA SER A 205 -9.67 0.93 -6.38
C SER A 205 -9.98 -0.48 -5.88
N ASP A 206 -10.75 -1.27 -6.63
CA ASP A 206 -10.92 -2.70 -6.37
C ASP A 206 -9.83 -3.51 -7.07
N ALA A 207 -8.63 -3.48 -6.49
CA ALA A 207 -7.49 -4.24 -7.01
C ALA A 207 -7.71 -5.76 -6.93
N ALA A 208 -8.55 -6.23 -6.01
CA ALA A 208 -8.85 -7.64 -5.86
C ALA A 208 -9.63 -8.23 -7.04
N SER A 209 -10.40 -7.40 -7.78
CA SER A 209 -11.15 -7.81 -8.96
C SER A 209 -10.36 -7.74 -10.28
N MET A 210 -9.02 -7.69 -10.21
CA MET A 210 -8.19 -7.67 -11.41
C MET A 210 -8.47 -8.90 -12.32
N ARG A 211 -8.45 -8.64 -13.63
CA ARG A 211 -8.70 -9.67 -14.65
C ARG A 211 -7.42 -10.23 -15.26
N ASP A 212 -6.30 -9.54 -15.04
CA ASP A 212 -5.00 -10.04 -15.49
C ASP A 212 -4.69 -11.36 -14.80
N SER A 213 -4.31 -12.37 -15.55
CA SER A 213 -4.12 -13.70 -15.02
C SER A 213 -2.89 -14.40 -15.60
N GLY A 214 -2.38 -15.38 -14.86
CA GLY A 214 -1.33 -16.25 -15.28
C GLY A 214 -1.67 -17.71 -14.95
N VAL A 215 -1.38 -18.61 -15.86
CA VAL A 215 -1.59 -20.05 -15.70
C VAL A 215 -0.24 -20.71 -15.46
N VAL A 216 -0.18 -21.53 -14.42
CA VAL A 216 1.01 -22.35 -14.12
C VAL A 216 1.09 -23.47 -15.14
N GLU A 217 2.23 -23.61 -15.80
CA GLU A 217 2.47 -24.64 -16.82
C GLU A 217 3.93 -25.09 -16.83
N ILE A 218 4.18 -26.23 -17.44
CA ILE A 218 5.52 -26.72 -17.75
C ILE A 218 5.75 -26.51 -19.23
N GLN A 219 6.76 -25.73 -19.59
CA GLN A 219 7.17 -25.52 -20.96
C GLN A 219 8.64 -25.92 -21.12
N GLY A 220 8.92 -26.86 -22.05
CA GLY A 220 10.28 -27.37 -22.24
C GLY A 220 10.91 -28.00 -20.98
N GLY A 221 10.10 -28.60 -20.10
CA GLY A 221 10.56 -29.19 -18.83
C GLY A 221 10.74 -28.17 -17.68
N VAL A 222 10.50 -26.88 -17.92
CA VAL A 222 10.65 -25.82 -16.92
C VAL A 222 9.27 -25.42 -16.41
N LEU A 223 9.11 -25.43 -15.09
CA LEU A 223 7.92 -24.90 -14.43
C LEU A 223 7.91 -23.37 -14.51
N GLY A 224 6.81 -22.80 -14.97
CA GLY A 224 6.67 -21.37 -15.13
C GLY A 224 5.22 -20.90 -15.09
N VAL A 225 5.01 -19.61 -15.35
CA VAL A 225 3.68 -19.01 -15.44
C VAL A 225 3.54 -18.29 -16.77
N ARG A 226 2.55 -18.68 -17.57
CA ARG A 226 2.15 -17.92 -18.74
C ARG A 226 1.17 -16.85 -18.34
N ALA A 227 1.62 -15.59 -18.25
CA ALA A 227 0.81 -14.46 -17.85
C ALA A 227 0.32 -13.63 -19.05
N SER A 228 -0.95 -13.19 -18.98
CA SER A 228 -1.54 -12.23 -19.90
C SER A 228 -2.08 -11.04 -19.13
N PHE A 229 -1.62 -9.84 -19.49
CA PHE A 229 -1.97 -8.63 -18.73
C PHE A 229 -1.95 -7.37 -19.59
N LYS A 230 -2.74 -6.38 -19.16
CA LYS A 230 -2.73 -5.02 -19.72
C LYS A 230 -2.87 -4.02 -18.59
N LYS A 231 -1.75 -3.52 -18.13
CA LYS A 231 -1.68 -2.52 -17.05
C LYS A 231 -1.82 -1.10 -17.58
N ARG A 232 -2.26 -0.17 -16.71
CA ARG A 232 -2.44 1.25 -17.01
C ARG A 232 -1.86 2.13 -15.93
N TYR A 233 -1.37 3.29 -16.34
CA TYR A 233 -0.90 4.33 -15.43
C TYR A 233 0.14 3.84 -14.43
N ILE A 234 1.07 3.01 -14.92
CA ILE A 234 2.13 2.44 -14.08
C ILE A 234 3.27 3.45 -14.00
N THR A 235 3.23 4.23 -12.95
CA THR A 235 4.22 5.27 -12.64
C THR A 235 5.62 4.68 -12.62
N LEU A 236 6.58 5.37 -13.25
CA LEU A 236 7.98 4.98 -13.44
C LEU A 236 8.21 3.77 -14.36
N ALA A 237 7.19 3.16 -14.97
CA ALA A 237 7.39 2.01 -15.85
C ALA A 237 8.40 2.26 -16.98
N PRO A 238 8.42 3.42 -17.68
CA PRO A 238 9.36 3.69 -18.76
C PRO A 238 10.82 3.66 -18.34
N ILE A 239 11.12 3.98 -17.09
CA ILE A 239 12.50 4.01 -16.55
C ILE A 239 12.81 2.83 -15.61
N ALA A 240 11.80 2.00 -15.31
CA ALA A 240 11.95 0.92 -14.35
C ALA A 240 12.95 -0.14 -14.81
N GLY A 241 13.85 -0.52 -13.93
CA GLY A 241 14.73 -1.69 -14.09
C GLY A 241 14.06 -3.00 -13.67
N VAL A 242 13.04 -2.90 -12.81
CA VAL A 242 12.23 -4.05 -12.36
C VAL A 242 10.76 -3.64 -12.24
N VAL A 243 9.88 -4.49 -12.75
CA VAL A 243 8.42 -4.35 -12.66
C VAL A 243 7.89 -5.40 -11.69
N GLY A 244 7.28 -4.99 -10.60
CA GLY A 244 6.45 -5.84 -9.76
C GLY A 244 5.09 -6.01 -10.40
N LEU A 245 4.89 -7.09 -11.15
CA LEU A 245 3.65 -7.37 -11.85
C LEU A 245 2.68 -8.14 -10.97
N ALA A 246 1.53 -7.55 -10.65
CA ALA A 246 0.45 -8.22 -9.94
C ALA A 246 -0.55 -8.86 -10.93
N PHE A 247 -0.92 -10.11 -10.70
CA PHE A 247 -1.90 -10.85 -11.49
C PHE A 247 -2.51 -12.00 -10.70
N GLN A 248 -3.64 -12.54 -11.18
CA GLN A 248 -4.29 -13.73 -10.61
C GLN A 248 -3.59 -14.98 -11.12
N VAL A 249 -2.98 -15.75 -10.23
CA VAL A 249 -2.42 -17.08 -10.57
C VAL A 249 -3.53 -18.12 -10.58
N LYS A 250 -3.46 -19.02 -11.57
CA LYS A 250 -4.29 -20.22 -11.70
C LYS A 250 -3.40 -21.42 -11.88
N ASP A 251 -3.65 -22.48 -11.12
CA ASP A 251 -2.91 -23.75 -11.21
C ASP A 251 -3.85 -24.94 -11.42
N PRO A 252 -4.50 -25.04 -12.58
CA PRO A 252 -5.49 -26.08 -12.85
C PRO A 252 -4.91 -27.51 -12.81
N ASN A 253 -3.61 -27.65 -12.96
CA ASN A 253 -2.92 -28.93 -12.97
C ASN A 253 -2.20 -29.25 -11.65
N LEU A 254 -2.39 -28.43 -10.61
CA LEU A 254 -1.80 -28.60 -9.26
C LEU A 254 -0.27 -28.79 -9.30
N LEU A 255 0.42 -28.06 -10.17
CA LEU A 255 1.87 -28.15 -10.37
C LEU A 255 2.67 -27.54 -9.22
N LEU A 256 2.08 -26.61 -8.45
CA LEU A 256 2.71 -25.94 -7.33
C LEU A 256 2.67 -26.74 -6.00
N LYS A 257 2.24 -28.00 -6.05
CA LYS A 257 2.33 -28.98 -4.95
C LYS A 257 1.95 -28.43 -3.56
N GLY A 258 0.72 -27.97 -3.41
CA GLY A 258 0.14 -27.64 -2.10
C GLY A 258 0.49 -26.28 -1.51
N VAL A 259 1.28 -25.47 -2.16
CA VAL A 259 1.33 -24.03 -1.86
C VAL A 259 0.07 -23.42 -2.43
N GLY A 260 -0.76 -22.76 -1.62
CA GLY A 260 -2.03 -22.17 -2.04
C GLY A 260 -1.90 -21.46 -3.38
N SER A 261 -2.41 -22.12 -4.40
CA SER A 261 -1.99 -21.93 -5.78
C SER A 261 -2.86 -20.93 -6.55
N GLU A 262 -3.88 -20.37 -5.90
CA GLU A 262 -4.78 -19.42 -6.54
C GLU A 262 -4.86 -18.12 -5.76
N GLY A 263 -4.83 -17.02 -6.47
CA GLY A 263 -4.94 -15.69 -5.88
C GLY A 263 -4.00 -14.67 -6.53
N ILE A 264 -3.93 -13.49 -5.93
CA ILE A 264 -3.05 -12.43 -6.41
C ILE A 264 -1.61 -12.76 -6.07
N THR A 265 -0.80 -12.83 -7.12
CA THR A 265 0.63 -13.07 -7.05
C THR A 265 1.39 -11.89 -7.65
N ILE A 266 2.63 -11.69 -7.22
CA ILE A 266 3.51 -10.66 -7.77
C ILE A 266 4.77 -11.32 -8.34
N ALA A 267 4.98 -11.11 -9.65
CA ALA A 267 6.22 -11.50 -10.31
C ALA A 267 7.15 -10.30 -10.47
N LEU A 268 8.45 -10.53 -10.31
CA LEU A 268 9.49 -9.52 -10.55
C LEU A 268 10.01 -9.69 -11.98
N LEU A 269 9.60 -8.82 -12.88
CA LEU A 269 10.03 -8.81 -14.27
C LEU A 269 11.16 -7.80 -14.46
N LYS A 270 12.32 -8.26 -14.94
CA LYS A 270 13.44 -7.37 -15.29
C LYS A 270 13.12 -6.58 -16.55
N LYS A 271 13.71 -5.40 -16.68
CA LYS A 271 13.65 -4.62 -17.93
C LYS A 271 14.11 -5.48 -19.11
N GLY A 272 13.34 -5.42 -20.20
CA GLY A 272 13.64 -6.21 -21.41
C GLY A 272 13.21 -7.68 -21.33
N HIS A 273 12.43 -8.08 -20.31
CA HIS A 273 11.86 -9.43 -20.26
C HIS A 273 11.06 -9.73 -21.53
N PRO A 274 11.26 -10.90 -22.19
CA PRO A 274 10.51 -11.28 -23.37
C PRO A 274 9.01 -11.21 -23.14
N GLY A 275 8.28 -10.54 -24.06
CA GLY A 275 6.83 -10.35 -23.95
C GLY A 275 6.39 -9.16 -23.10
N LEU A 276 7.27 -8.52 -22.31
CA LEU A 276 6.97 -7.28 -21.62
C LEU A 276 7.12 -6.11 -22.57
N ARG A 277 6.01 -5.40 -22.82
CA ARG A 277 6.00 -4.13 -23.58
C ARG A 277 5.63 -2.99 -22.66
N ILE A 278 6.45 -1.97 -22.61
CA ILE A 278 6.20 -0.71 -21.92
C ILE A 278 5.79 0.31 -22.95
N GLY A 279 4.66 0.97 -22.73
CA GLY A 279 4.14 2.01 -23.61
C GLY A 279 4.78 3.37 -23.33
N ASP A 280 4.10 4.41 -23.85
CA ASP A 280 4.53 5.78 -23.68
C ASP A 280 4.39 6.27 -22.24
N ARG A 281 5.14 7.31 -21.90
CA ARG A 281 4.97 8.05 -20.66
C ARG A 281 3.58 8.69 -20.65
N HIS A 282 2.89 8.65 -19.53
CA HIS A 282 1.64 9.37 -19.41
C HIS A 282 1.88 10.83 -19.03
N ASP A 283 0.96 11.68 -19.41
CA ASP A 283 1.03 13.13 -19.23
C ASP A 283 -0.19 13.61 -18.42
N PRO A 284 -0.20 13.43 -17.10
CA PRO A 284 -1.30 13.83 -16.25
C PRO A 284 -1.35 15.35 -16.11
N LEU A 285 -2.50 15.86 -15.62
CA LEU A 285 -2.83 17.28 -15.57
C LEU A 285 -1.80 18.14 -14.81
N SER A 286 -1.17 17.61 -13.78
CA SER A 286 -0.31 18.37 -12.87
C SER A 286 1.17 18.00 -12.93
N GLY A 287 1.63 17.33 -13.95
CA GLY A 287 3.04 17.01 -14.11
C GLY A 287 3.32 15.82 -15.00
N SER A 288 4.55 15.73 -15.49
CA SER A 288 5.02 14.57 -16.23
C SER A 288 5.55 13.54 -15.27
N PHE A 289 5.10 12.29 -15.45
CA PHE A 289 5.63 11.14 -14.74
C PHE A 289 6.50 10.31 -15.68
N MET A 290 7.54 9.75 -15.12
CA MET A 290 8.52 8.96 -15.84
C MET A 290 8.18 7.49 -15.83
#